data_311ec8c69414b047be11e4a08f915e27
#
_entry.id   311ec8c69414b047be11e4a08f915e27
#
_cell.length_a   1.000
_cell.length_b   1.000
_cell.length_c   1.000
_cell.angle_alpha   90.00
_cell.angle_beta   90.00
_cell.angle_gamma   90.00
#
_symmetry.space_group_name_H-M   'P 1'
#
loop_
_entity.id
_entity.type
_entity.pdbx_description
1 polymer ?
#
loop_
_entity_poly.entity_id
_entity_poly.type
_entity_poly.pdbx_seq_one_letter_code
_entity_poly.pdbx_strand_id
1 'polypeptide(L)'
;MTIHRILKGFAPLAALAGAALLAGCDGMNIKIGDSEGVPLAELDMSGPAPTELVLAGPDRVIVTEGDELDITVSGDDGAIEALRFSLDDDSLGISRESDSWRDRGVATVRVTMPSLTAMVLAGSGDIEAASMSDEADVTIAGSGTAKVVRMDARSLDLTIAGSGDFEAAGSVGELDMTIAGSGRARMADLQVGNAEISVAGSGDAEFSSDGAVEANIMGSGTITVNGRADCTVSAMGSGKLNCREVRAADTGPEAPRAPDGPEAPEAPEA
;
A
#
# COMPACT_ATOMS: atom_id res chain seq x y z
N MET A 1 -13.34 40.12 -11.05
CA MET A 1 -14.44 39.17 -10.95
C MET A 1 -13.90 37.88 -10.33
N THR A 2 -14.43 37.51 -9.27
CA THR A 2 -14.01 36.80 -8.07
C THR A 2 -13.76 35.32 -8.32
N ILE A 3 -12.51 34.85 -8.16
CA ILE A 3 -12.18 33.45 -7.94
C ILE A 3 -11.81 33.32 -6.47
N HIS A 4 -12.81 33.12 -5.64
CA HIS A 4 -12.69 32.73 -4.24
C HIS A 4 -13.81 31.78 -3.94
N ARG A 5 -13.48 30.51 -3.88
CA ARG A 5 -14.15 29.44 -3.13
C ARG A 5 -13.95 28.11 -3.84
N ILE A 6 -12.94 27.38 -3.45
CA ILE A 6 -12.98 25.93 -3.19
C ILE A 6 -11.66 25.65 -2.47
N LEU A 7 -11.63 25.88 -1.19
CA LEU A 7 -10.59 25.37 -0.29
C LEU A 7 -11.25 25.18 1.07
N LYS A 8 -12.04 24.13 1.20
CA LYS A 8 -12.53 23.61 2.49
C LYS A 8 -12.80 22.12 2.33
N GLY A 9 -11.92 21.32 2.87
CA GLY A 9 -12.22 19.92 3.12
C GLY A 9 -11.07 18.94 2.98
N PHE A 10 -9.80 19.34 3.11
CA PHE A 10 -8.70 18.38 3.21
C PHE A 10 -7.70 18.85 4.25
N ALA A 11 -7.89 18.43 5.44
CA ALA A 11 -6.94 18.23 6.52
C ALA A 11 -7.71 17.49 7.61
N PRO A 12 -7.21 16.37 8.17
CA PRO A 12 -6.06 16.46 9.05
C PRO A 12 -5.07 15.28 9.14
N LEU A 13 -5.08 14.28 8.29
CA LEU A 13 -4.16 13.14 8.44
C LEU A 13 -2.70 13.46 8.09
N ALA A 14 -2.45 14.41 7.20
CA ALA A 14 -1.09 14.87 6.88
C ALA A 14 -0.36 15.56 8.06
N ALA A 15 -1.06 15.96 9.11
CA ALA A 15 -0.45 16.62 10.28
C ALA A 15 0.21 15.62 11.26
N LEU A 16 -0.11 14.33 11.22
CA LEU A 16 0.48 13.32 12.10
C LEU A 16 1.85 12.81 11.58
N ALA A 17 2.08 12.79 10.28
CA ALA A 17 3.35 12.36 9.70
C ALA A 17 4.49 13.39 9.91
N GLY A 18 4.20 14.67 10.09
CA GLY A 18 5.19 15.73 10.25
C GLY A 18 5.85 15.80 11.65
N ALA A 19 5.25 15.22 12.67
CA ALA A 19 5.78 15.27 14.05
C ALA A 19 6.72 14.09 14.39
N ALA A 20 6.75 13.03 13.59
CA ALA A 20 7.51 11.81 13.89
C ALA A 20 9.00 11.88 13.48
N LEU A 21 9.46 12.90 12.76
CA LEU A 21 10.81 12.95 12.19
C LEU A 21 11.90 13.53 13.11
N LEU A 22 11.58 13.94 14.34
CA LEU A 22 12.54 14.60 15.24
C LEU A 22 12.74 13.96 16.62
N ALA A 23 12.10 12.83 16.92
CA ALA A 23 12.33 12.13 18.18
C ALA A 23 13.17 10.87 17.95
N GLY A 24 14.39 10.87 18.46
CA GLY A 24 15.27 9.70 18.53
C GLY A 24 14.60 8.55 19.28
N CYS A 25 15.11 7.35 19.06
CA CYS A 25 14.66 6.04 19.52
C CYS A 25 14.43 5.89 21.04
N ASP A 26 13.48 6.58 21.60
CA ASP A 26 12.96 6.35 22.95
C ASP A 26 11.44 6.41 22.88
N GLY A 27 10.81 5.21 22.95
CA GLY A 27 9.41 5.01 23.24
C GLY A 27 8.42 5.97 22.57
N MET A 28 8.16 5.79 21.27
CA MET A 28 7.15 6.58 20.57
C MET A 28 5.77 6.18 21.12
N ASN A 29 5.24 6.99 22.04
CA ASN A 29 3.88 6.83 22.53
C ASN A 29 2.95 7.44 21.47
N ILE A 30 2.61 6.65 20.44
CA ILE A 30 1.63 7.06 19.46
C ILE A 30 0.27 6.96 20.15
N LYS A 31 -0.26 8.11 20.53
CA LYS A 31 -1.66 8.19 20.94
C LYS A 31 -2.50 8.06 19.70
N ILE A 32 -3.12 6.91 19.56
CA ILE A 32 -4.13 6.64 18.56
C ILE A 32 -5.45 7.07 19.18
N GLY A 33 -5.97 8.22 18.76
CA GLY A 33 -7.08 8.88 19.46
C GLY A 33 -6.66 9.50 20.80
N ASP A 34 -7.62 9.98 21.58
CA ASP A 34 -7.40 10.58 22.91
C ASP A 34 -7.23 9.55 24.04
N SER A 35 -7.21 8.24 23.74
CA SER A 35 -7.16 7.14 24.73
C SER A 35 -5.92 6.25 24.57
N GLU A 36 -5.42 5.72 25.69
CA GLU A 36 -4.31 4.75 25.72
C GLU A 36 -4.71 3.35 25.21
N GLY A 37 -5.90 3.18 24.61
CA GLY A 37 -6.47 1.90 24.21
C GLY A 37 -6.80 0.97 25.41
N VAL A 38 -7.67 0.01 25.17
CA VAL A 38 -8.14 -0.96 26.16
C VAL A 38 -7.86 -2.40 25.68
N PRO A 39 -7.80 -3.39 26.59
CA PRO A 39 -7.83 -4.79 26.18
C PRO A 39 -9.08 -5.12 25.33
N LEU A 40 -9.00 -6.08 24.44
CA LEU A 40 -10.12 -6.44 23.54
C LEU A 40 -11.43 -6.74 24.30
N ALA A 41 -11.32 -7.37 25.48
CA ALA A 41 -12.50 -7.71 26.29
C ALA A 41 -13.23 -6.48 26.87
N GLU A 42 -12.60 -5.31 26.88
CA GLU A 42 -13.15 -4.05 27.37
C GLU A 42 -13.52 -3.08 26.24
N LEU A 43 -13.25 -3.47 24.97
CA LEU A 43 -13.55 -2.64 23.82
C LEU A 43 -15.06 -2.60 23.56
N ASP A 44 -15.62 -1.40 23.54
CA ASP A 44 -17.02 -1.19 23.14
C ASP A 44 -17.13 -1.17 21.62
N MET A 45 -17.68 -2.23 21.06
CA MET A 45 -17.91 -2.38 19.62
C MET A 45 -19.36 -2.03 19.22
N SER A 46 -20.10 -1.35 20.08
CA SER A 46 -21.46 -0.90 19.80
C SER A 46 -21.44 0.40 18.97
N GLY A 47 -21.43 0.31 17.67
CA GLY A 47 -21.38 1.47 16.78
C GLY A 47 -21.34 1.06 15.31
N PRO A 48 -21.22 2.03 14.39
CA PRO A 48 -20.92 1.71 13.00
C PRO A 48 -19.56 1.03 12.91
N ALA A 49 -19.40 0.10 11.97
CA ALA A 49 -18.09 -0.50 11.72
C ALA A 49 -17.15 0.54 11.10
N PRO A 50 -15.90 0.65 11.60
CA PRO A 50 -14.92 1.59 11.07
C PRO A 50 -14.48 1.22 9.65
N THR A 51 -13.97 2.20 8.92
CA THR A 51 -13.37 2.03 7.58
C THR A 51 -11.88 2.36 7.55
N GLU A 52 -11.32 2.76 8.69
CA GLU A 52 -9.92 3.09 8.85
C GLU A 52 -9.25 2.13 9.84
N LEU A 53 -8.00 1.75 9.56
CA LEU A 53 -7.21 0.87 10.42
C LEU A 53 -5.85 1.48 10.72
N VAL A 54 -5.49 1.51 12.00
CA VAL A 54 -4.16 1.92 12.47
C VAL A 54 -3.51 0.78 13.22
N LEU A 55 -2.34 0.32 12.77
CA LEU A 55 -1.50 -0.62 13.49
C LEU A 55 -0.22 0.08 13.96
N ALA A 56 -0.02 0.15 15.26
CA ALA A 56 1.23 0.62 15.85
C ALA A 56 1.91 -0.53 16.61
N GLY A 57 2.88 -1.18 15.97
CA GLY A 57 3.57 -2.31 16.60
C GLY A 57 4.17 -3.32 15.63
N PRO A 58 4.61 -4.47 16.17
CA PRO A 58 5.21 -5.55 15.41
C PRO A 58 4.21 -6.66 15.03
N ASP A 59 2.92 -6.47 15.33
CA ASP A 59 1.90 -7.49 15.19
C ASP A 59 1.42 -7.64 13.75
N ARG A 60 0.70 -8.72 13.50
CA ARG A 60 0.05 -8.96 12.20
C ARG A 60 -1.43 -8.70 12.30
N VAL A 61 -1.96 -7.93 11.35
CA VAL A 61 -3.40 -7.72 11.18
C VAL A 61 -3.85 -8.28 9.83
N ILE A 62 -4.93 -9.04 9.85
CA ILE A 62 -5.57 -9.58 8.65
C ILE A 62 -7.00 -9.05 8.63
N VAL A 63 -7.30 -8.21 7.64
CA VAL A 63 -8.63 -7.62 7.46
C VAL A 63 -9.38 -8.39 6.39
N THR A 64 -10.57 -8.85 6.74
CA THR A 64 -11.55 -9.46 5.84
C THR A 64 -12.76 -8.55 5.70
N GLU A 65 -13.35 -8.49 4.51
CA GLU A 65 -14.51 -7.64 4.23
C GLU A 65 -15.78 -8.22 4.85
N GLY A 66 -16.56 -7.36 5.50
CA GLY A 66 -17.86 -7.69 6.08
C GLY A 66 -18.56 -6.45 6.64
N ASP A 67 -19.87 -6.52 6.87
CA ASP A 67 -20.68 -5.35 7.24
C ASP A 67 -20.59 -5.00 8.75
N GLU A 68 -20.16 -5.95 9.58
CA GLU A 68 -20.09 -5.79 11.03
C GLU A 68 -18.63 -5.96 11.50
N LEU A 69 -18.24 -5.20 12.52
CA LEU A 69 -16.95 -5.33 13.16
C LEU A 69 -16.87 -6.62 13.99
N ASP A 70 -15.94 -7.51 13.66
CA ASP A 70 -15.57 -8.66 14.47
C ASP A 70 -14.05 -8.71 14.61
N ILE A 71 -13.58 -8.98 15.82
CA ILE A 71 -12.15 -9.02 16.13
C ILE A 71 -11.81 -10.31 16.85
N THR A 72 -10.88 -11.08 16.31
CA THR A 72 -10.32 -12.27 16.95
C THR A 72 -8.80 -12.17 17.03
N VAL A 73 -8.23 -12.64 18.13
CA VAL A 73 -6.79 -12.57 18.40
C VAL A 73 -6.23 -13.97 18.63
N SER A 74 -5.04 -14.22 18.09
CA SER A 74 -4.29 -15.47 18.25
C SER A 74 -2.78 -15.18 18.22
N GLY A 75 -1.97 -16.12 18.73
CA GLY A 75 -0.51 -15.98 18.72
C GLY A 75 0.09 -16.22 20.10
N ASP A 76 1.21 -15.57 20.40
CA ASP A 76 1.90 -15.70 21.68
C ASP A 76 1.10 -15.04 22.81
N ASP A 77 0.91 -15.74 23.93
CA ASP A 77 0.10 -15.27 25.06
C ASP A 77 0.57 -13.90 25.57
N GLY A 78 1.88 -13.70 25.69
CA GLY A 78 2.44 -12.42 26.14
C GLY A 78 2.24 -11.27 25.14
N ALA A 79 2.13 -11.58 23.84
CA ALA A 79 1.79 -10.59 22.84
C ALA A 79 0.30 -10.23 22.91
N ILE A 80 -0.56 -11.24 23.08
CA ILE A 80 -2.02 -11.05 23.19
C ILE A 80 -2.36 -10.18 24.41
N GLU A 81 -1.76 -10.43 25.57
CA GLU A 81 -1.98 -9.66 26.80
C GLU A 81 -1.54 -8.19 26.66
N ALA A 82 -0.54 -7.94 25.81
CA ALA A 82 0.00 -6.60 25.59
C ALA A 82 -0.82 -5.77 24.59
N LEU A 83 -1.70 -6.39 23.79
CA LEU A 83 -2.50 -5.67 22.81
C LEU A 83 -3.46 -4.67 23.46
N ARG A 84 -3.58 -3.52 22.82
CA ARG A 84 -4.51 -2.44 23.18
C ARG A 84 -5.27 -2.02 21.93
N PHE A 85 -6.56 -1.85 22.12
CA PHE A 85 -7.49 -1.49 21.05
C PHE A 85 -8.15 -0.16 21.38
N SER A 86 -8.30 0.68 20.37
CA SER A 86 -9.11 1.89 20.44
C SER A 86 -10.07 1.92 19.26
N LEU A 87 -11.28 2.31 19.49
CA LEU A 87 -12.30 2.46 18.46
C LEU A 87 -12.86 3.86 18.57
N ASP A 88 -12.62 4.64 17.53
CA ASP A 88 -13.25 5.94 17.32
C ASP A 88 -14.31 5.79 16.23
N ASP A 89 -15.06 6.83 15.90
CA ASP A 89 -16.22 6.76 14.99
C ASP A 89 -15.90 6.05 13.65
N ASP A 90 -14.72 6.29 13.08
CA ASP A 90 -14.33 5.78 11.76
C ASP A 90 -13.06 4.91 11.80
N SER A 91 -12.35 4.83 12.92
CA SER A 91 -11.01 4.23 12.99
C SER A 91 -10.86 3.18 14.09
N LEU A 92 -10.31 2.01 13.71
CA LEU A 92 -9.83 0.98 14.63
C LEU A 92 -8.32 1.11 14.83
N GLY A 93 -7.90 1.45 16.05
CA GLY A 93 -6.50 1.47 16.44
C GLY A 93 -6.10 0.17 17.15
N ILE A 94 -4.95 -0.39 16.74
CA ILE A 94 -4.34 -1.57 17.35
C ILE A 94 -2.90 -1.21 17.72
N SER A 95 -2.58 -1.34 18.99
CA SER A 95 -1.25 -1.02 19.52
C SER A 95 -0.82 -1.99 20.62
N ARG A 96 0.37 -1.80 21.14
CA ARG A 96 0.82 -2.48 22.37
C ARG A 96 1.02 -1.49 23.50
N GLU A 97 0.81 -1.95 24.71
CA GLU A 97 1.21 -1.24 25.92
C GLU A 97 2.70 -0.88 25.89
N SER A 98 3.04 0.34 26.23
CA SER A 98 4.36 0.96 25.97
C SER A 98 5.57 0.22 26.56
N ASP A 99 5.39 -0.55 27.63
CA ASP A 99 6.49 -1.32 28.25
C ASP A 99 6.64 -2.75 27.72
N SER A 100 5.84 -3.13 26.70
CA SER A 100 5.65 -4.54 26.30
C SER A 100 6.23 -4.90 24.92
N TRP A 101 7.03 -4.03 24.29
CA TRP A 101 7.50 -4.18 22.92
C TRP A 101 8.56 -5.24 22.69
N ARG A 102 9.31 -5.63 23.76
CA ARG A 102 10.46 -6.54 23.63
C ARG A 102 10.12 -7.93 24.16
N ASP A 103 10.53 -8.95 23.39
CA ASP A 103 10.56 -10.37 23.79
C ASP A 103 9.20 -11.05 24.09
N ARG A 104 8.07 -10.51 23.61
CA ARG A 104 6.74 -11.09 23.84
C ARG A 104 6.15 -11.83 22.64
N GLY A 105 6.94 -12.07 21.60
CA GLY A 105 6.45 -12.71 20.37
C GLY A 105 5.54 -11.80 19.53
N VAL A 106 4.74 -12.40 18.66
CA VAL A 106 3.85 -11.72 17.72
C VAL A 106 2.42 -12.22 17.87
N ALA A 107 1.47 -11.29 17.96
CA ALA A 107 0.05 -11.61 17.87
C ALA A 107 -0.45 -11.46 16.43
N THR A 108 -1.46 -12.25 16.09
CA THR A 108 -2.24 -12.11 14.86
C THR A 108 -3.65 -11.68 15.21
N VAL A 109 -4.02 -10.50 14.77
CA VAL A 109 -5.37 -9.93 14.91
C VAL A 109 -6.12 -10.12 13.60
N ARG A 110 -7.24 -10.82 13.63
CA ARG A 110 -8.15 -10.92 12.48
C ARG A 110 -9.30 -9.99 12.72
N VAL A 111 -9.54 -9.14 11.74
CA VAL A 111 -10.61 -8.13 11.80
C VAL A 111 -11.54 -8.35 10.62
N THR A 112 -12.84 -8.44 10.89
CA THR A 112 -13.87 -8.32 9.87
C THR A 112 -14.45 -6.92 9.95
N MET A 113 -14.45 -6.18 8.84
CA MET A 113 -14.93 -4.80 8.77
C MET A 113 -15.22 -4.44 7.30
N PRO A 114 -15.87 -3.31 7.01
CA PRO A 114 -16.07 -2.85 5.63
C PRO A 114 -14.76 -2.67 4.85
N SER A 115 -14.86 -2.49 3.55
CA SER A 115 -13.70 -2.15 2.72
C SER A 115 -12.99 -0.92 3.27
N LEU A 116 -11.67 -1.00 3.43
CA LEU A 116 -10.90 0.09 4.00
C LEU A 116 -10.84 1.30 3.06
N THR A 117 -10.91 2.48 3.67
CA THR A 117 -10.61 3.76 3.03
C THR A 117 -9.27 4.33 3.50
N ALA A 118 -8.83 3.98 4.73
CA ALA A 118 -7.51 4.40 5.22
C ALA A 118 -6.80 3.28 5.99
N MET A 119 -5.47 3.23 5.86
CA MET A 119 -4.62 2.27 6.55
C MET A 119 -3.30 2.92 6.97
N VAL A 120 -3.01 2.85 8.25
CA VAL A 120 -1.74 3.35 8.82
C VAL A 120 -0.99 2.21 9.48
N LEU A 121 0.24 1.98 9.05
CA LEU A 121 1.17 1.03 9.66
C LEU A 121 2.36 1.79 10.26
N ALA A 122 2.44 1.84 11.57
CA ALA A 122 3.54 2.45 12.30
C ALA A 122 4.35 1.37 13.04
N GLY A 123 5.55 1.06 12.55
CA GLY A 123 6.41 0.05 13.16
C GLY A 123 6.93 -1.00 12.18
N SER A 124 6.97 -2.26 12.64
CA SER A 124 7.52 -3.40 11.88
C SER A 124 6.52 -4.55 11.69
N GLY A 125 5.26 -4.30 11.97
CA GLY A 125 4.18 -5.27 11.80
C GLY A 125 3.75 -5.46 10.35
N ASP A 126 2.76 -6.32 10.15
CA ASP A 126 2.19 -6.60 8.83
C ASP A 126 0.69 -6.31 8.83
N ILE A 127 0.19 -5.69 7.77
CA ILE A 127 -1.25 -5.58 7.51
C ILE A 127 -1.56 -6.23 6.17
N GLU A 128 -2.52 -7.15 6.15
CA GLU A 128 -3.08 -7.71 4.93
C GLU A 128 -4.58 -7.39 4.87
N ALA A 129 -4.98 -6.54 3.94
CA ALA A 129 -6.37 -6.15 3.72
C ALA A 129 -6.95 -6.85 2.48
N ALA A 130 -8.17 -7.36 2.61
CA ALA A 130 -8.88 -8.00 1.50
C ALA A 130 -9.19 -6.99 0.40
N SER A 131 -9.60 -5.77 0.76
CA SER A 131 -9.96 -4.73 -0.20
C SER A 131 -9.74 -3.32 0.37
N MET A 132 -9.51 -2.38 -0.55
CA MET A 132 -9.64 -0.94 -0.33
C MET A 132 -10.41 -0.33 -1.50
N SER A 133 -11.19 0.72 -1.23
CA SER A 133 -12.07 1.36 -2.21
C SER A 133 -12.17 2.86 -2.01
N ASP A 134 -12.86 3.52 -2.93
CA ASP A 134 -13.12 4.96 -2.95
C ASP A 134 -11.86 5.84 -3.06
N GLU A 135 -11.59 6.68 -2.08
CA GLU A 135 -10.37 7.47 -1.94
C GLU A 135 -9.52 6.76 -0.88
N ALA A 136 -8.54 6.00 -1.32
CA ALA A 136 -7.72 5.18 -0.44
C ALA A 136 -6.49 5.96 0.06
N ASP A 137 -6.25 5.93 1.37
CA ASP A 137 -5.05 6.52 2.00
C ASP A 137 -4.23 5.41 2.68
N VAL A 138 -2.96 5.29 2.33
CA VAL A 138 -2.05 4.31 2.93
C VAL A 138 -0.78 4.99 3.42
N THR A 139 -0.55 4.92 4.72
CA THR A 139 0.68 5.43 5.33
C THR A 139 1.47 4.30 6.00
N ILE A 140 2.73 4.12 5.61
CA ILE A 140 3.67 3.18 6.22
C ILE A 140 4.83 3.96 6.83
N ALA A 141 4.94 3.95 8.15
CA ALA A 141 6.02 4.59 8.90
C ALA A 141 6.84 3.52 9.64
N GLY A 142 8.00 3.15 9.10
CA GLY A 142 8.86 2.11 9.67
C GLY A 142 9.37 1.09 8.67
N SER A 143 9.29 -0.20 9.02
CA SER A 143 9.84 -1.30 8.21
C SER A 143 8.86 -2.45 8.01
N GLY A 144 7.59 -2.22 8.31
CA GLY A 144 6.54 -3.22 8.16
C GLY A 144 6.06 -3.38 6.72
N THR A 145 5.17 -4.34 6.51
CA THR A 145 4.58 -4.64 5.21
C THR A 145 3.08 -4.39 5.23
N ALA A 146 2.58 -3.64 4.27
CA ALA A 146 1.15 -3.50 4.04
C ALA A 146 0.78 -4.08 2.67
N LYS A 147 -0.26 -4.90 2.64
CA LYS A 147 -0.74 -5.57 1.42
C LYS A 147 -2.24 -5.41 1.25
N VAL A 148 -2.66 -5.03 0.05
CA VAL A 148 -4.05 -4.95 -0.37
C VAL A 148 -4.29 -5.96 -1.50
N VAL A 149 -5.14 -6.96 -1.24
CA VAL A 149 -5.39 -8.04 -2.21
C VAL A 149 -6.19 -7.54 -3.41
N ARG A 150 -7.17 -6.65 -3.15
CA ARG A 150 -7.99 -6.03 -4.20
C ARG A 150 -8.15 -4.53 -3.95
N MET A 151 -7.57 -3.74 -4.82
CA MET A 151 -7.73 -2.30 -4.86
C MET A 151 -8.73 -1.94 -5.97
N ASP A 152 -9.78 -1.19 -5.63
CA ASP A 152 -10.71 -0.62 -6.61
C ASP A 152 -11.07 0.79 -6.13
N ALA A 153 -10.19 1.73 -6.41
CA ALA A 153 -10.26 3.08 -5.89
C ALA A 153 -10.21 4.15 -7.00
N ARG A 154 -10.82 5.29 -6.74
CA ARG A 154 -10.71 6.47 -7.61
C ARG A 154 -9.33 7.10 -7.49
N SER A 155 -8.81 7.16 -6.26
CA SER A 155 -7.49 7.68 -5.93
C SER A 155 -6.82 6.84 -4.85
N LEU A 156 -5.50 6.75 -4.92
CA LEU A 156 -4.64 6.20 -3.88
C LEU A 156 -3.59 7.23 -3.50
N ASP A 157 -3.60 7.68 -2.24
CA ASP A 157 -2.51 8.41 -1.62
C ASP A 157 -1.64 7.43 -0.83
N LEU A 158 -0.39 7.23 -1.26
CA LEU A 158 0.54 6.28 -0.68
C LEU A 158 1.77 6.98 -0.12
N THR A 159 1.94 6.98 1.18
CA THR A 159 3.14 7.49 1.84
C THR A 159 3.94 6.37 2.50
N ILE A 160 5.22 6.20 2.12
CA ILE A 160 6.17 5.29 2.75
C ILE A 160 7.31 6.08 3.36
N ALA A 161 7.38 6.13 4.68
CA ALA A 161 8.45 6.77 5.44
C ALA A 161 9.31 5.71 6.16
N GLY A 162 10.50 5.42 5.65
CA GLY A 162 11.41 4.40 6.18
C GLY A 162 11.81 3.34 5.17
N SER A 163 11.68 2.07 5.54
CA SER A 163 12.08 0.91 4.72
C SER A 163 10.94 -0.10 4.53
N GLY A 164 9.72 0.31 4.79
CA GLY A 164 8.54 -0.54 4.67
C GLY A 164 8.20 -0.91 3.22
N ASP A 165 7.41 -1.95 3.06
CA ASP A 165 6.97 -2.46 1.77
C ASP A 165 5.44 -2.32 1.63
N PHE A 166 4.99 -1.93 0.44
CA PHE A 166 3.58 -1.90 0.05
C PHE A 166 3.34 -2.81 -1.14
N GLU A 167 2.28 -3.59 -1.10
CA GLU A 167 1.85 -4.47 -2.18
C GLU A 167 0.36 -4.26 -2.48
N ALA A 168 0.00 -4.08 -3.74
CA ALA A 168 -1.40 -3.98 -4.16
C ALA A 168 -1.62 -4.53 -5.57
N ALA A 169 -2.84 -5.01 -5.81
CA ALA A 169 -3.32 -5.43 -7.12
C ALA A 169 -4.74 -4.91 -7.37
N GLY A 170 -5.09 -4.63 -8.63
CA GLY A 170 -6.40 -4.12 -9.01
C GLY A 170 -6.35 -2.89 -9.88
N SER A 171 -7.15 -1.86 -9.58
CA SER A 171 -7.21 -0.63 -10.36
C SER A 171 -7.35 0.63 -9.51
N VAL A 172 -6.69 1.70 -9.95
CA VAL A 172 -6.74 3.04 -9.35
C VAL A 172 -6.80 4.10 -10.44
N GLY A 173 -7.66 5.09 -10.31
CA GLY A 173 -7.76 6.19 -11.26
C GLY A 173 -6.56 7.13 -11.18
N GLU A 174 -6.23 7.61 -9.98
CA GLU A 174 -5.12 8.52 -9.71
C GLU A 174 -4.25 7.98 -8.57
N LEU A 175 -2.93 7.98 -8.75
CA LEU A 175 -1.95 7.60 -7.73
C LEU A 175 -1.09 8.81 -7.37
N ASP A 176 -1.12 9.21 -6.09
CA ASP A 176 -0.13 10.10 -5.50
C ASP A 176 0.77 9.28 -4.56
N MET A 177 2.06 9.21 -4.87
CA MET A 177 2.97 8.37 -4.11
C MET A 177 4.19 9.12 -3.62
N THR A 178 4.42 9.08 -2.32
CA THR A 178 5.62 9.63 -1.69
C THR A 178 6.42 8.53 -0.98
N ILE A 179 7.70 8.36 -1.36
CA ILE A 179 8.63 7.46 -0.68
C ILE A 179 9.79 8.27 -0.10
N ALA A 180 9.87 8.31 1.22
CA ALA A 180 10.98 8.93 1.96
C ALA A 180 11.81 7.85 2.67
N GLY A 181 12.96 7.47 2.09
CA GLY A 181 13.83 6.41 2.61
C GLY A 181 14.21 5.35 1.59
N SER A 182 14.07 4.08 1.97
CA SER A 182 14.43 2.92 1.14
C SER A 182 13.28 1.91 1.00
N GLY A 183 12.07 2.35 1.24
CA GLY A 183 10.86 1.53 1.12
C GLY A 183 10.56 1.12 -0.33
N ARG A 184 9.68 0.15 -0.50
CA ARG A 184 9.32 -0.37 -1.83
C ARG A 184 7.81 -0.44 -2.01
N ALA A 185 7.35 -0.03 -3.19
CA ALA A 185 5.97 -0.21 -3.63
C ALA A 185 5.93 -1.24 -4.78
N ARG A 186 5.49 -2.47 -4.47
CA ARG A 186 5.37 -3.58 -5.43
C ARG A 186 3.94 -3.72 -5.88
N MET A 187 3.60 -3.03 -6.95
CA MET A 187 2.23 -2.94 -7.46
C MET A 187 2.18 -3.27 -8.96
N ALA A 188 2.98 -4.24 -9.42
CA ALA A 188 3.04 -4.62 -10.84
C ALA A 188 1.67 -5.00 -11.41
N ASP A 189 0.80 -5.58 -10.56
CA ASP A 189 -0.57 -5.99 -10.90
C ASP A 189 -1.62 -4.91 -10.60
N LEU A 190 -1.20 -3.68 -10.24
CA LEU A 190 -2.08 -2.52 -10.08
C LEU A 190 -2.09 -1.68 -11.36
N GLN A 191 -3.27 -1.56 -11.96
CA GLN A 191 -3.48 -0.68 -13.11
C GLN A 191 -3.81 0.73 -12.62
N VAL A 192 -2.94 1.68 -12.95
CA VAL A 192 -3.06 3.10 -12.57
C VAL A 192 -3.44 3.93 -13.78
N GLY A 193 -4.41 4.82 -13.64
CA GLY A 193 -4.77 5.79 -14.68
C GLY A 193 -3.67 6.82 -14.86
N ASN A 194 -3.50 7.72 -13.90
CA ASN A 194 -2.42 8.71 -13.88
C ASN A 194 -1.65 8.60 -12.56
N ALA A 195 -0.37 8.99 -12.57
CA ALA A 195 0.45 8.93 -11.35
C ALA A 195 1.34 10.17 -11.19
N GLU A 196 1.40 10.69 -9.95
CA GLU A 196 2.42 11.63 -9.48
C GLU A 196 3.26 10.95 -8.41
N ILE A 197 4.58 10.94 -8.57
CA ILE A 197 5.47 10.18 -7.72
C ILE A 197 6.63 11.03 -7.23
N SER A 198 6.83 11.05 -5.93
CA SER A 198 7.96 11.71 -5.27
C SER A 198 8.81 10.70 -4.49
N VAL A 199 10.07 10.54 -4.86
CA VAL A 199 11.02 9.67 -4.16
C VAL A 199 12.17 10.49 -3.58
N ALA A 200 12.35 10.44 -2.28
CA ALA A 200 13.48 11.03 -1.57
C ALA A 200 14.29 9.91 -0.89
N GLY A 201 15.38 9.47 -1.51
CA GLY A 201 16.24 8.39 -1.01
C GLY A 201 16.57 7.33 -2.05
N SER A 202 16.39 6.06 -1.69
CA SER A 202 16.71 4.89 -2.53
C SER A 202 15.52 3.93 -2.65
N GLY A 203 14.32 4.44 -2.46
CA GLY A 203 13.09 3.65 -2.58
C GLY A 203 12.77 3.27 -4.02
N ASP A 204 12.11 2.14 -4.20
CA ASP A 204 11.73 1.63 -5.51
C ASP A 204 10.21 1.49 -5.62
N ALA A 205 9.68 1.69 -6.83
CA ALA A 205 8.27 1.48 -7.13
C ALA A 205 8.08 0.74 -8.45
N GLU A 206 7.06 -0.11 -8.50
CA GLU A 206 6.65 -0.80 -9.74
C GLU A 206 5.12 -0.85 -9.81
N PHE A 207 4.55 -0.42 -10.94
CA PHE A 207 3.10 -0.49 -11.23
C PHE A 207 2.85 -0.50 -12.74
N SER A 208 1.59 -0.67 -13.14
CA SER A 208 1.17 -0.65 -14.53
C SER A 208 0.36 0.62 -14.84
N SER A 209 0.62 1.29 -15.97
CA SER A 209 -0.15 2.45 -16.43
C SER A 209 -0.10 2.62 -17.95
N ASP A 210 -1.21 3.10 -18.50
CA ASP A 210 -1.30 3.56 -19.89
C ASP A 210 -1.56 5.08 -19.99
N GLY A 211 -1.57 5.80 -18.84
CA GLY A 211 -1.83 7.23 -18.76
C GLY A 211 -0.59 8.09 -18.56
N ALA A 212 -0.76 9.26 -17.97
CA ALA A 212 0.35 10.17 -17.66
C ALA A 212 1.03 9.79 -16.34
N VAL A 213 2.37 9.74 -16.35
CA VAL A 213 3.19 9.48 -15.16
C VAL A 213 4.24 10.57 -15.00
N GLU A 214 4.17 11.30 -13.89
CA GLU A 214 5.17 12.31 -13.53
C GLU A 214 5.96 11.82 -12.30
N ALA A 215 7.28 11.83 -12.39
CA ALA A 215 8.15 11.37 -11.31
C ALA A 215 9.22 12.38 -10.94
N ASN A 216 9.31 12.69 -9.65
CA ASN A 216 10.34 13.53 -9.04
C ASN A 216 11.24 12.67 -8.15
N ILE A 217 12.51 12.48 -8.52
CA ILE A 217 13.41 11.58 -7.80
C ILE A 217 14.60 12.36 -7.25
N MET A 218 14.74 12.38 -5.93
CA MET A 218 15.93 12.93 -5.25
C MET A 218 16.68 11.78 -4.57
N GLY A 219 17.73 11.27 -5.24
CA GLY A 219 18.53 10.15 -4.73
C GLY A 219 18.84 9.08 -5.78
N SER A 220 18.65 7.81 -5.43
CA SER A 220 19.04 6.66 -6.27
C SER A 220 17.91 5.67 -6.51
N GLY A 221 16.68 6.04 -6.21
CA GLY A 221 15.50 5.17 -6.37
C GLY A 221 15.20 4.83 -7.83
N THR A 222 14.47 3.73 -8.02
CA THR A 222 14.05 3.27 -9.34
C THR A 222 12.54 3.13 -9.40
N ILE A 223 11.91 3.79 -10.37
CA ILE A 223 10.49 3.63 -10.66
C ILE A 223 10.36 2.86 -11.97
N THR A 224 9.59 1.79 -11.96
CA THR A 224 9.29 0.97 -13.15
C THR A 224 7.79 1.05 -13.45
N VAL A 225 7.46 1.50 -14.65
CA VAL A 225 6.09 1.58 -15.14
C VAL A 225 5.93 0.62 -16.30
N ASN A 226 5.01 -0.33 -16.15
CA ASN A 226 4.67 -1.31 -17.17
C ASN A 226 3.44 -0.81 -17.95
N GLY A 227 3.48 -0.81 -19.28
CA GLY A 227 2.38 -0.31 -20.10
C GLY A 227 2.81 0.76 -21.10
N ARG A 228 1.86 1.53 -21.63
CA ARG A 228 2.11 2.58 -22.65
C ARG A 228 1.99 3.99 -22.07
N ALA A 229 2.48 4.16 -20.84
CA ALA A 229 2.40 5.44 -20.15
C ALA A 229 3.22 6.54 -20.84
N ASP A 230 2.70 7.77 -20.78
CA ASP A 230 3.44 8.98 -21.14
C ASP A 230 4.20 9.48 -19.89
N CYS A 231 5.51 9.26 -19.89
CA CYS A 231 6.33 9.39 -18.70
C CYS A 231 7.20 10.65 -18.74
N THR A 232 7.14 11.43 -17.66
CA THR A 232 8.01 12.59 -17.44
C THR A 232 8.80 12.40 -16.14
N VAL A 233 10.11 12.66 -16.16
CA VAL A 233 10.96 12.54 -14.98
C VAL A 233 11.79 13.78 -14.72
N SER A 234 11.84 14.19 -13.46
CA SER A 234 12.80 15.15 -12.93
C SER A 234 13.65 14.43 -11.87
N ALA A 235 14.94 14.24 -12.14
CA ALA A 235 15.82 13.50 -11.24
C ALA A 235 17.01 14.34 -10.78
N MET A 236 17.25 14.32 -9.46
CA MET A 236 18.48 14.84 -8.83
C MET A 236 19.19 13.67 -8.16
N GLY A 237 20.28 13.19 -8.79
CA GLY A 237 21.04 12.03 -8.33
C GLY A 237 21.17 10.95 -9.40
N SER A 238 21.12 9.68 -9.00
CA SER A 238 21.23 8.52 -9.90
C SER A 238 19.87 7.79 -10.09
N GLY A 239 18.79 8.39 -9.64
CA GLY A 239 17.45 7.83 -9.76
C GLY A 239 17.00 7.67 -11.21
N LYS A 240 16.12 6.70 -11.44
CA LYS A 240 15.64 6.33 -12.79
C LYS A 240 14.14 6.10 -12.84
N LEU A 241 13.53 6.58 -13.92
CA LEU A 241 12.18 6.18 -14.33
C LEU A 241 12.31 5.29 -15.58
N ASN A 242 11.80 4.07 -15.49
CA ASN A 242 11.80 3.08 -16.56
C ASN A 242 10.37 2.81 -17.02
N CYS A 243 9.95 3.38 -18.15
CA CYS A 243 8.67 3.08 -18.76
C CYS A 243 8.85 2.01 -19.83
N ARG A 244 8.18 0.86 -19.68
CA ARG A 244 8.32 -0.31 -20.53
C ARG A 244 7.00 -0.60 -21.22
N GLU A 245 6.99 -0.62 -22.54
CA GLU A 245 5.87 -1.21 -23.25
C GLU A 245 5.82 -2.72 -22.99
N VAL A 246 4.85 -3.16 -22.23
CA VAL A 246 4.52 -4.59 -22.16
C VAL A 246 3.75 -4.91 -23.44
N ARG A 247 4.46 -5.45 -24.46
CA ARG A 247 3.76 -6.13 -25.54
C ARG A 247 3.00 -7.28 -24.91
N ALA A 248 1.67 -7.26 -25.01
CA ALA A 248 0.88 -8.46 -24.79
C ALA A 248 1.57 -9.57 -25.57
N ALA A 249 2.00 -10.63 -24.88
CA ALA A 249 2.56 -11.79 -25.55
C ALA A 249 1.56 -12.17 -26.63
N ASP A 250 2.01 -12.19 -27.87
CA ASP A 250 1.22 -12.62 -29.01
C ASP A 250 0.86 -14.09 -28.79
N THR A 251 -0.20 -14.34 -28.05
CA THR A 251 -0.83 -15.65 -27.87
C THR A 251 -1.78 -15.93 -29.03
N GLY A 252 -1.43 -15.43 -30.23
CA GLY A 252 -1.99 -15.95 -31.43
C GLY A 252 -1.55 -17.41 -31.60
N PRO A 253 -2.45 -18.37 -31.75
CA PRO A 253 -2.03 -19.72 -32.09
C PRO A 253 -1.22 -19.65 -33.37
N GLU A 254 0.06 -20.08 -33.30
CA GLU A 254 0.89 -20.28 -34.47
C GLU A 254 0.08 -21.12 -35.46
N ALA A 255 -0.29 -20.50 -36.57
CA ALA A 255 -1.06 -21.19 -37.60
C ALA A 255 -0.29 -22.47 -37.98
N PRO A 256 -0.93 -23.64 -38.05
CA PRO A 256 -0.26 -24.89 -38.44
C PRO A 256 0.49 -24.68 -39.74
N ARG A 257 1.79 -24.89 -39.71
CA ARG A 257 2.64 -24.86 -40.89
C ARG A 257 2.03 -25.81 -41.91
N ALA A 258 1.69 -25.29 -43.08
CA ALA A 258 1.18 -26.14 -44.17
C ALA A 258 2.19 -27.25 -44.41
N PRO A 259 1.75 -28.51 -44.59
CA PRO A 259 2.65 -29.61 -44.95
C PRO A 259 3.35 -29.29 -46.28
N ASP A 260 4.67 -29.49 -46.29
CA ASP A 260 5.47 -29.36 -47.50
C ASP A 260 4.81 -30.18 -48.63
N GLY A 261 4.50 -29.51 -49.76
CA GLY A 261 3.94 -30.14 -50.91
C GLY A 261 4.87 -31.24 -51.48
N PRO A 262 4.34 -32.25 -52.15
CA PRO A 262 5.16 -33.35 -52.67
C PRO A 262 6.24 -32.84 -53.64
N GLU A 263 7.46 -33.30 -53.38
CA GLU A 263 8.65 -33.07 -54.16
C GLU A 263 8.41 -33.44 -55.63
N ALA A 264 8.73 -32.54 -56.53
CA ALA A 264 8.54 -32.76 -57.97
C ALA A 264 9.49 -33.89 -58.45
N PRO A 265 9.03 -34.80 -59.29
CA PRO A 265 9.88 -35.89 -59.79
C PRO A 265 11.04 -35.35 -60.67
N GLU A 266 12.26 -35.88 -60.39
CA GLU A 266 13.48 -35.62 -61.18
C GLU A 266 13.29 -35.97 -62.57
N ALA A 267 13.71 -35.10 -63.50
CA ALA A 267 13.73 -35.37 -64.94
C ALA A 267 14.81 -36.39 -65.27
N PRO A 268 14.55 -37.36 -66.18
CA PRO A 268 15.55 -38.35 -66.58
C PRO A 268 16.67 -37.68 -67.37
N GLU A 269 17.91 -37.98 -66.98
CA GLU A 269 19.11 -37.61 -67.74
C GLU A 269 19.15 -38.40 -69.07
N ALA A 270 19.46 -37.66 -70.15
CA ALA A 270 19.69 -38.21 -71.50
C ALA A 270 21.20 -38.41 -71.75
#